data_a32b6f8f242333649eab1012a159ef0a
#
_entry.id   a32b6f8f242333649eab1012a159ef0a
#
_cell.length_a   1.000
_cell.length_b   1.000
_cell.length_c   1.000
_cell.angle_alpha   90.00
_cell.angle_beta   90.00
_cell.angle_gamma   90.00
#
_symmetry.space_group_name_H-M   'P 1'
#
loop_
_entity.id
_entity.type
_entity.pdbx_description
1 polymer ?
#
loop_
_entity_poly.entity_id
_entity_poly.type
_entity_poly.pdbx_seq_one_letter_code
_entity_poly.pdbx_strand_id
1 'polypeptide(L)'
;MHVPAVALWDVSNGQGLRQLAELGLALLLSSLIGWEREAQQKSAGLRTHTLVGVASALMMEISQHGFSAVLGMDGVSLDPSRVAAQIVSGIGFIGGGLIFVRRDAVRGLTTAATIWLTCAVGMACGGGLPLLALATTALHFVVVRGYPALASRIAKETATTVEIRLTYLTGRALLPQLMETCTRRGFRILRVTAERLPGRTDPAARVLLRLEGTGDAVRLTSDLFHAEGVLDADMNVAAEEE
;
A
#
# COMPACT_ATOMS: atom_id res chain seq x y z
N MET A 1 -7.84 -50.46 17.24
CA MET A 1 -8.44 -49.41 16.40
C MET A 1 -7.64 -49.31 15.10
N HIS A 2 -8.14 -49.89 14.01
CA HIS A 2 -7.49 -49.71 12.70
C HIS A 2 -7.95 -48.37 12.14
N VAL A 3 -7.07 -47.37 12.12
CA VAL A 3 -7.25 -46.18 11.30
C VAL A 3 -7.06 -46.65 9.87
N PRO A 4 -8.10 -46.58 8.97
CA PRO A 4 -7.92 -46.98 7.59
C PRO A 4 -6.83 -46.09 6.97
N ALA A 5 -5.93 -46.69 6.21
CA ALA A 5 -4.92 -45.93 5.46
C ALA A 5 -5.67 -45.00 4.48
N VAL A 6 -5.54 -43.70 4.68
CA VAL A 6 -6.12 -42.70 3.79
C VAL A 6 -5.44 -42.85 2.43
N ALA A 7 -6.21 -43.16 1.38
CA ALA A 7 -5.68 -43.24 0.05
C ALA A 7 -5.10 -41.88 -0.35
N LEU A 8 -3.94 -41.86 -1.02
CA LEU A 8 -3.28 -40.63 -1.50
C LEU A 8 -4.19 -39.80 -2.45
N TRP A 9 -5.22 -40.45 -3.01
CA TRP A 9 -6.22 -39.84 -3.85
C TRP A 9 -7.61 -40.28 -3.39
N ASP A 10 -8.25 -39.46 -2.59
CA ASP A 10 -9.58 -39.74 -2.05
C ASP A 10 -10.46 -38.49 -2.08
N VAL A 11 -11.36 -38.47 -3.04
CA VAL A 11 -12.29 -37.36 -3.26
C VAL A 11 -13.22 -37.16 -2.07
N SER A 12 -13.56 -38.25 -1.35
CA SER A 12 -14.44 -38.20 -0.18
C SER A 12 -13.79 -37.53 1.05
N ASN A 13 -12.47 -37.59 1.12
CA ASN A 13 -11.65 -37.00 2.19
C ASN A 13 -10.98 -35.67 1.81
N GLY A 14 -11.46 -35.00 0.79
CA GLY A 14 -10.92 -33.70 0.39
C GLY A 14 -9.56 -33.77 -0.33
N GLN A 15 -9.20 -34.91 -0.93
CA GLN A 15 -7.97 -35.09 -1.69
C GLN A 15 -8.25 -35.40 -3.17
N GLY A 16 -8.89 -34.48 -3.85
CA GLY A 16 -9.28 -34.60 -5.26
C GLY A 16 -8.79 -33.47 -6.15
N LEU A 17 -9.08 -33.59 -7.45
CA LEU A 17 -8.75 -32.54 -8.45
C LEU A 17 -9.39 -31.20 -8.11
N ARG A 18 -10.55 -31.21 -7.47
CA ARG A 18 -11.25 -30.00 -7.07
C ARG A 18 -10.41 -29.19 -6.08
N GLN A 19 -9.93 -29.80 -5.03
CA GLN A 19 -9.12 -29.16 -3.99
C GLN A 19 -7.79 -28.64 -4.55
N LEU A 20 -7.16 -29.42 -5.45
CA LEU A 20 -5.97 -28.95 -6.15
C LEU A 20 -6.28 -27.73 -7.05
N ALA A 21 -7.44 -27.71 -7.71
CA ALA A 21 -7.87 -26.55 -8.49
C ALA A 21 -8.16 -25.33 -7.62
N GLU A 22 -8.75 -25.51 -6.45
CA GLU A 22 -9.03 -24.46 -5.46
C GLU A 22 -7.71 -23.85 -4.93
N LEU A 23 -6.73 -24.68 -4.59
CA LEU A 23 -5.37 -24.22 -4.24
C LEU A 23 -4.67 -23.53 -5.40
N GLY A 24 -4.79 -24.06 -6.62
CA GLY A 24 -4.27 -23.45 -7.83
C GLY A 24 -4.89 -22.08 -8.11
N LEU A 25 -6.20 -21.94 -7.92
CA LEU A 25 -6.89 -20.66 -8.04
C LEU A 25 -6.41 -19.67 -6.97
N ALA A 26 -6.27 -20.12 -5.73
CA ALA A 26 -5.74 -19.29 -4.65
C ALA A 26 -4.32 -18.79 -4.98
N LEU A 27 -3.46 -19.67 -5.50
CA LEU A 27 -2.11 -19.32 -5.95
C LEU A 27 -2.16 -18.26 -7.05
N LEU A 28 -3.00 -18.43 -8.06
CA LEU A 28 -3.11 -17.47 -9.16
C LEU A 28 -3.60 -16.10 -8.71
N LEU A 29 -4.72 -16.06 -7.96
CA LEU A 29 -5.33 -14.79 -7.56
C LEU A 29 -4.47 -14.02 -6.55
N SER A 30 -3.89 -14.72 -5.58
CA SER A 30 -2.99 -14.09 -4.62
C SER A 30 -1.67 -13.63 -5.25
N SER A 31 -1.18 -14.35 -6.27
CA SER A 31 -0.01 -13.92 -7.05
C SER A 31 -0.30 -12.66 -7.88
N LEU A 32 -1.50 -12.54 -8.45
CA LEU A 32 -1.92 -11.32 -9.15
C LEU A 32 -1.94 -10.10 -8.23
N ILE A 33 -2.51 -10.25 -7.03
CA ILE A 33 -2.51 -9.18 -6.01
C ILE A 33 -1.08 -8.85 -5.61
N GLY A 34 -0.27 -9.87 -5.29
CA GLY A 34 1.11 -9.71 -4.86
C GLY A 34 2.01 -9.06 -5.91
N TRP A 35 1.82 -9.41 -7.18
CA TRP A 35 2.56 -8.79 -8.29
C TRP A 35 2.27 -7.30 -8.41
N GLU A 36 1.02 -6.93 -8.30
CA GLU A 36 0.63 -5.51 -8.30
C GLU A 36 1.28 -4.76 -7.13
N ARG A 37 1.31 -5.35 -5.93
CA ARG A 37 1.97 -4.77 -4.76
C ARG A 37 3.48 -4.63 -4.94
N GLU A 38 4.13 -5.65 -5.48
CA GLU A 38 5.57 -5.63 -5.77
C GLU A 38 5.93 -4.61 -6.85
N ALA A 39 5.13 -4.52 -7.93
CA ALA A 39 5.32 -3.52 -8.98
C ALA A 39 5.22 -2.07 -8.45
N GLN A 40 4.45 -1.85 -7.39
CA GLN A 40 4.35 -0.56 -6.69
C GLN A 40 5.32 -0.40 -5.51
N GLN A 41 6.28 -1.30 -5.36
CA GLN A 41 7.31 -1.28 -4.31
C GLN A 41 6.73 -1.16 -2.89
N LYS A 42 5.59 -1.81 -2.63
CA LYS A 42 4.98 -1.88 -1.30
C LYS A 42 5.75 -2.85 -0.40
N SER A 43 5.62 -2.70 0.91
CA SER A 43 6.38 -3.46 1.91
C SER A 43 6.13 -4.97 1.89
N ALA A 44 4.98 -5.44 1.39
CA ALA A 44 4.69 -6.84 1.11
C ALA A 44 4.37 -7.01 -0.37
N GLY A 45 5.10 -7.90 -1.05
CA GLY A 45 5.04 -8.14 -2.49
C GLY A 45 4.51 -9.53 -2.85
N LEU A 46 4.95 -10.03 -4.00
CA LEU A 46 4.49 -11.28 -4.63
C LEU A 46 4.57 -12.48 -3.68
N ARG A 47 5.73 -12.72 -3.09
CA ARG A 47 5.95 -13.90 -2.23
C ARG A 47 5.02 -13.92 -1.01
N THR A 48 4.89 -12.78 -0.35
CA THR A 48 4.08 -12.68 0.87
C THR A 48 2.60 -12.92 0.59
N HIS A 49 2.04 -12.26 -0.42
CA HIS A 49 0.62 -12.41 -0.78
C HIS A 49 0.33 -13.83 -1.27
N THR A 50 1.19 -14.41 -2.12
CA THR A 50 1.00 -15.78 -2.61
C THR A 50 0.99 -16.79 -1.47
N LEU A 51 1.96 -16.70 -0.53
CA LEU A 51 2.01 -17.61 0.62
C LEU A 51 0.80 -17.44 1.53
N VAL A 52 0.36 -16.22 1.80
CA VAL A 52 -0.84 -15.95 2.61
C VAL A 52 -2.09 -16.54 1.94
N GLY A 53 -2.28 -16.30 0.64
CA GLY A 53 -3.47 -16.82 -0.05
C GLY A 53 -3.52 -18.34 -0.10
N VAL A 54 -2.41 -18.99 -0.47
CA VAL A 54 -2.34 -20.46 -0.54
C VAL A 54 -2.49 -21.09 0.84
N ALA A 55 -1.82 -20.55 1.87
CA ALA A 55 -1.96 -21.04 3.23
C ALA A 55 -3.39 -20.91 3.75
N SER A 56 -4.05 -19.80 3.47
CA SER A 56 -5.45 -19.58 3.88
C SER A 56 -6.42 -20.54 3.18
N ALA A 57 -6.19 -20.81 1.89
CA ALA A 57 -6.97 -21.81 1.15
C ALA A 57 -6.78 -23.21 1.74
N LEU A 58 -5.53 -23.63 1.97
CA LEU A 58 -5.23 -24.92 2.58
C LEU A 58 -5.83 -25.05 3.98
N MET A 59 -5.74 -24.02 4.82
CA MET A 59 -6.32 -24.05 6.15
C MET A 59 -7.86 -24.16 6.10
N MET A 60 -8.49 -23.55 5.09
CA MET A 60 -9.94 -23.67 4.88
C MET A 60 -10.33 -25.08 4.43
N GLU A 61 -9.56 -25.71 3.55
CA GLU A 61 -9.72 -27.11 3.16
C GLU A 61 -9.58 -28.06 4.36
N ILE A 62 -8.55 -27.85 5.19
CA ILE A 62 -8.37 -28.61 6.44
C ILE A 62 -9.58 -28.43 7.36
N SER A 63 -10.11 -27.22 7.44
CA SER A 63 -11.30 -26.92 8.27
C SER A 63 -12.53 -27.73 7.86
N GLN A 64 -12.70 -27.95 6.56
CA GLN A 64 -13.88 -28.66 6.00
C GLN A 64 -13.67 -30.18 5.97
N HIS A 65 -12.49 -30.65 5.63
CA HIS A 65 -12.22 -32.06 5.27
C HIS A 65 -11.23 -32.76 6.17
N GLY A 66 -10.35 -32.02 6.87
CA GLY A 66 -9.24 -32.61 7.61
C GLY A 66 -9.62 -33.48 8.82
N PHE A 67 -10.87 -33.42 9.25
CA PHE A 67 -11.38 -34.16 10.43
C PHE A 67 -12.33 -35.31 10.06
N SER A 68 -12.47 -35.62 8.78
CA SER A 68 -13.39 -36.64 8.28
C SER A 68 -13.19 -38.02 8.94
N ALA A 69 -11.97 -38.41 9.28
CA ALA A 69 -11.64 -39.70 9.89
C ALA A 69 -12.23 -39.89 11.31
N VAL A 70 -12.58 -38.83 12.01
CA VAL A 70 -13.15 -38.87 13.36
C VAL A 70 -14.64 -38.56 13.40
N LEU A 71 -15.22 -38.21 12.26
CA LEU A 71 -16.68 -38.00 12.15
C LEU A 71 -17.40 -39.35 12.29
N GLY A 72 -18.40 -39.38 13.14
CA GLY A 72 -19.14 -40.59 13.45
C GLY A 72 -18.72 -41.29 14.75
N MET A 73 -17.69 -40.79 15.43
CA MET A 73 -17.39 -41.21 16.81
C MET A 73 -18.37 -40.52 17.78
N ASP A 74 -18.75 -41.23 18.84
CA ASP A 74 -19.64 -40.68 19.87
C ASP A 74 -19.04 -39.43 20.51
N GLY A 75 -19.83 -38.36 20.58
CA GLY A 75 -19.41 -37.09 21.19
C GLY A 75 -18.54 -36.19 20.28
N VAL A 76 -18.28 -36.57 19.02
CA VAL A 76 -17.58 -35.75 18.04
C VAL A 76 -18.54 -34.95 17.16
N SER A 77 -18.42 -33.63 17.17
CA SER A 77 -19.12 -32.71 16.30
C SER A 77 -18.13 -31.82 15.55
N LEU A 78 -18.24 -31.72 14.22
CA LEU A 78 -17.42 -30.89 13.40
C LEU A 78 -18.08 -29.50 13.26
N ASP A 79 -17.30 -28.48 13.57
CA ASP A 79 -17.63 -27.07 13.31
C ASP A 79 -16.52 -26.44 12.45
N PRO A 80 -16.68 -26.39 11.13
CA PRO A 80 -15.69 -25.82 10.22
C PRO A 80 -15.42 -24.32 10.48
N SER A 81 -16.35 -23.61 11.11
CA SER A 81 -16.18 -22.17 11.37
C SER A 81 -15.06 -21.88 12.38
N ARG A 82 -14.72 -22.84 13.25
CA ARG A 82 -13.70 -22.63 14.30
C ARG A 82 -12.31 -22.41 13.74
N VAL A 83 -11.87 -23.23 12.79
CA VAL A 83 -10.55 -23.04 12.14
C VAL A 83 -10.58 -21.79 11.26
N ALA A 84 -11.68 -21.59 10.52
CA ALA A 84 -11.87 -20.38 9.72
C ALA A 84 -11.76 -19.09 10.56
N ALA A 85 -12.36 -19.05 11.74
CA ALA A 85 -12.25 -17.92 12.67
C ALA A 85 -10.80 -17.68 13.13
N GLN A 86 -10.02 -18.76 13.35
CA GLN A 86 -8.61 -18.63 13.73
C GLN A 86 -7.73 -18.11 12.58
N ILE A 87 -8.06 -18.40 11.31
CA ILE A 87 -7.37 -17.82 10.15
C ILE A 87 -7.55 -16.31 10.16
N VAL A 88 -8.79 -15.83 10.32
CA VAL A 88 -9.12 -14.40 10.34
C VAL A 88 -8.46 -13.68 11.53
N SER A 89 -8.40 -14.33 12.70
CA SER A 89 -7.72 -13.79 13.87
C SER A 89 -6.20 -13.75 13.66
N GLY A 90 -5.62 -14.85 13.17
CA GLY A 90 -4.17 -15.02 13.00
C GLY A 90 -3.57 -14.05 11.97
N ILE A 91 -4.26 -13.76 10.87
CA ILE A 91 -3.78 -12.82 9.87
C ILE A 91 -3.66 -11.39 10.42
N GLY A 92 -4.43 -11.05 11.44
CA GLY A 92 -4.34 -9.76 12.13
C GLY A 92 -2.97 -9.50 12.74
N PHE A 93 -2.29 -10.54 13.22
CA PHE A 93 -0.92 -10.44 13.74
C PHE A 93 0.09 -10.06 12.64
N ILE A 94 -0.03 -10.67 11.45
CA ILE A 94 0.83 -10.34 10.30
C ILE A 94 0.53 -8.92 9.81
N GLY A 95 -0.76 -8.57 9.70
CA GLY A 95 -1.19 -7.23 9.31
C GLY A 95 -0.67 -6.15 10.27
N GLY A 96 -0.81 -6.37 11.56
CA GLY A 96 -0.31 -5.47 12.60
C GLY A 96 1.22 -5.29 12.55
N GLY A 97 1.96 -6.35 12.24
CA GLY A 97 3.42 -6.32 12.08
C GLY A 97 3.91 -5.48 10.88
N LEU A 98 3.03 -5.12 9.96
CA LEU A 98 3.37 -4.29 8.79
C LEU A 98 3.06 -2.80 8.98
N ILE A 99 2.39 -2.44 10.07
CA ILE A 99 2.03 -1.05 10.37
C ILE A 99 3.13 -0.46 11.24
N PHE A 100 3.77 0.57 10.73
CA PHE A 100 4.84 1.28 11.44
C PHE A 100 4.44 2.73 11.69
N VAL A 101 4.63 3.18 12.92
CA VAL A 101 4.50 4.58 13.30
C VAL A 101 5.89 5.18 13.39
N ARG A 102 6.19 6.17 12.54
CA ARG A 102 7.48 6.87 12.58
C ARG A 102 7.24 8.37 12.54
N ARG A 103 7.66 9.03 13.62
CA ARG A 103 7.40 10.46 13.86
C ARG A 103 5.92 10.75 13.66
N ASP A 104 5.32 11.53 13.05
CA ASP A 104 3.90 11.80 12.97
C ASP A 104 3.19 11.10 11.77
N ALA A 105 3.81 10.08 11.15
CA ALA A 105 3.26 9.35 10.01
C ALA A 105 3.05 7.86 10.32
N VAL A 106 1.88 7.33 9.95
CA VAL A 106 1.54 5.90 10.01
C VAL A 106 1.68 5.32 8.61
N ARG A 107 2.53 4.28 8.45
CA ARG A 107 2.78 3.61 7.16
C ARG A 107 2.36 2.15 7.22
N GLY A 108 2.01 1.59 6.06
CA GLY A 108 1.69 0.16 5.94
C GLY A 108 0.21 -0.19 6.10
N LEU A 109 -0.69 0.77 6.34
CA LEU A 109 -2.13 0.50 6.53
C LEU A 109 -2.76 -0.19 5.32
N THR A 110 -2.53 0.33 4.11
CA THR A 110 -3.06 -0.27 2.86
C THR A 110 -2.45 -1.65 2.60
N THR A 111 -1.15 -1.84 2.90
CA THR A 111 -0.50 -3.15 2.77
C THR A 111 -1.09 -4.18 3.73
N ALA A 112 -1.32 -3.80 4.98
CA ALA A 112 -1.96 -4.67 5.99
C ALA A 112 -3.38 -5.04 5.58
N ALA A 113 -4.17 -4.08 5.11
CA ALA A 113 -5.52 -4.32 4.59
C ALA A 113 -5.51 -5.25 3.36
N THR A 114 -4.53 -5.09 2.45
CA THR A 114 -4.39 -5.95 1.28
C THR A 114 -4.03 -7.39 1.66
N ILE A 115 -3.15 -7.60 2.64
CA ILE A 115 -2.83 -8.95 3.15
C ILE A 115 -4.07 -9.59 3.77
N TRP A 116 -4.85 -8.84 4.54
CA TRP A 116 -6.09 -9.33 5.12
C TRP A 116 -7.11 -9.74 4.03
N LEU A 117 -7.23 -8.93 2.98
CA LEU A 117 -8.08 -9.23 1.82
C LEU A 117 -7.56 -10.45 1.04
N THR A 118 -6.24 -10.60 0.85
CA THR A 118 -5.64 -11.77 0.19
C THR A 118 -5.91 -13.06 0.98
N CYS A 119 -5.87 -12.99 2.30
CA CYS A 119 -6.29 -14.10 3.16
C CYS A 119 -7.75 -14.48 2.89
N ALA A 120 -8.67 -13.51 2.83
CA ALA A 120 -10.08 -13.75 2.53
C ALA A 120 -10.28 -14.36 1.12
N VAL A 121 -9.52 -13.93 0.11
CA VAL A 121 -9.52 -14.53 -1.24
C VAL A 121 -9.08 -15.99 -1.18
N GLY A 122 -8.01 -16.30 -0.43
CA GLY A 122 -7.56 -17.68 -0.20
C GLY A 122 -8.63 -18.53 0.47
N MET A 123 -9.24 -18.02 1.55
CA MET A 123 -10.34 -18.70 2.24
C MET A 123 -11.53 -18.95 1.31
N ALA A 124 -11.88 -18.01 0.45
CA ALA A 124 -12.97 -18.17 -0.51
C ALA A 124 -12.64 -19.25 -1.55
N CYS A 125 -11.39 -19.34 -2.02
CA CYS A 125 -10.95 -20.41 -2.91
C CYS A 125 -11.08 -21.77 -2.24
N GLY A 126 -10.46 -21.98 -1.07
CA GLY A 126 -10.51 -23.26 -0.34
C GLY A 126 -11.89 -23.56 0.28
N GLY A 127 -12.77 -22.57 0.37
CA GLY A 127 -14.17 -22.72 0.75
C GLY A 127 -15.11 -23.10 -0.40
N GLY A 128 -14.57 -23.29 -1.64
CA GLY A 128 -15.39 -23.62 -2.82
C GLY A 128 -16.21 -22.44 -3.35
N LEU A 129 -15.74 -21.19 -3.14
CA LEU A 129 -16.43 -19.96 -3.55
C LEU A 129 -15.62 -19.18 -4.63
N PRO A 130 -15.30 -19.79 -5.79
CA PRO A 130 -14.40 -19.21 -6.79
C PRO A 130 -14.92 -17.88 -7.35
N LEU A 131 -16.23 -17.72 -7.51
CA LEU A 131 -16.80 -16.46 -8.02
C LEU A 131 -16.59 -15.30 -7.05
N LEU A 132 -16.70 -15.53 -5.75
CA LEU A 132 -16.43 -14.50 -4.75
C LEU A 132 -14.95 -14.17 -4.68
N ALA A 133 -14.07 -15.15 -4.80
CA ALA A 133 -12.64 -14.95 -4.86
C ALA A 133 -12.24 -14.08 -6.06
N LEU A 134 -12.77 -14.38 -7.26
CA LEU A 134 -12.57 -13.59 -8.47
C LEU A 134 -13.11 -12.16 -8.34
N ALA A 135 -14.36 -12.02 -7.86
CA ALA A 135 -14.98 -10.72 -7.65
C ALA A 135 -14.19 -9.85 -6.66
N THR A 136 -13.77 -10.44 -5.54
CA THR A 136 -12.97 -9.73 -4.52
C THR A 136 -11.61 -9.31 -5.07
N THR A 137 -10.97 -10.17 -5.86
CA THR A 137 -9.71 -9.83 -6.54
C THR A 137 -9.91 -8.68 -7.53
N ALA A 138 -10.99 -8.69 -8.32
CA ALA A 138 -11.31 -7.59 -9.23
C ALA A 138 -11.56 -6.28 -8.47
N LEU A 139 -12.33 -6.32 -7.37
CA LEU A 139 -12.57 -5.17 -6.50
C LEU A 139 -11.28 -4.62 -5.89
N HIS A 140 -10.32 -5.47 -5.53
CA HIS A 140 -9.01 -5.02 -5.09
C HIS A 140 -8.35 -4.09 -6.13
N PHE A 141 -8.33 -4.48 -7.41
CA PHE A 141 -7.75 -3.65 -8.47
C PHE A 141 -8.52 -2.34 -8.69
N VAL A 142 -9.85 -2.39 -8.56
CA VAL A 142 -10.68 -1.17 -8.63
C VAL A 142 -10.29 -0.21 -7.51
N VAL A 143 -10.15 -0.69 -6.29
CA VAL A 143 -9.81 0.17 -5.14
C VAL A 143 -8.38 0.70 -5.26
N VAL A 144 -7.42 -0.19 -5.52
CA VAL A 144 -5.99 0.17 -5.43
C VAL A 144 -5.50 0.98 -6.64
N ARG A 145 -6.08 0.77 -7.82
CA ARG A 145 -5.73 1.52 -9.04
C ARG A 145 -6.79 2.52 -9.48
N GLY A 146 -8.06 2.15 -9.34
CA GLY A 146 -9.16 3.00 -9.79
C GLY A 146 -9.33 4.25 -8.93
N TYR A 147 -9.31 4.12 -7.62
CA TYR A 147 -9.50 5.27 -6.72
C TYR A 147 -8.40 6.34 -6.83
N PRO A 148 -7.11 6.01 -6.86
CA PRO A 148 -6.07 7.01 -7.11
C PRO A 148 -6.21 7.68 -8.49
N ALA A 149 -6.54 6.91 -9.53
CA ALA A 149 -6.77 7.47 -10.86
C ALA A 149 -8.00 8.40 -10.90
N LEU A 150 -9.05 8.09 -10.16
CA LEU A 150 -10.23 8.95 -10.01
C LEU A 150 -9.89 10.19 -9.18
N ALA A 151 -9.22 10.02 -8.05
CA ALA A 151 -8.78 11.10 -7.17
C ALA A 151 -7.89 12.08 -7.93
N SER A 152 -6.93 11.60 -8.73
CA SER A 152 -6.06 12.47 -9.54
C SER A 152 -6.82 13.28 -10.62
N ARG A 153 -7.94 12.75 -11.12
CA ARG A 153 -8.81 13.50 -12.06
C ARG A 153 -9.58 14.62 -11.37
N ILE A 154 -10.04 14.36 -10.15
CA ILE A 154 -10.75 15.33 -9.31
C ILE A 154 -9.75 16.35 -8.74
N ALA A 155 -8.57 15.89 -8.31
CA ALA A 155 -7.51 16.72 -7.74
C ALA A 155 -6.80 17.64 -8.75
N LYS A 156 -7.07 17.54 -10.05
CA LYS A 156 -6.59 18.54 -11.04
C LYS A 156 -7.07 19.96 -10.75
N GLU A 157 -8.05 20.10 -9.88
CA GLU A 157 -8.50 21.41 -9.34
C GLU A 157 -7.98 21.68 -7.93
N THR A 158 -7.25 20.75 -7.31
CA THR A 158 -6.78 20.89 -5.93
C THR A 158 -5.37 21.45 -5.90
N ALA A 159 -5.12 22.40 -5.00
CA ALA A 159 -3.82 23.04 -4.85
C ALA A 159 -2.72 22.01 -4.53
N THR A 160 -1.67 22.02 -5.33
CA THR A 160 -0.49 21.13 -5.14
C THR A 160 0.43 21.75 -4.10
N THR A 161 0.86 20.96 -3.12
CA THR A 161 1.91 21.39 -2.16
C THR A 161 3.29 21.08 -2.76
N VAL A 162 4.12 22.11 -2.90
CA VAL A 162 5.50 21.98 -3.39
C VAL A 162 6.47 22.55 -2.37
N GLU A 163 7.62 21.89 -2.23
CA GLU A 163 8.75 22.40 -1.45
C GLU A 163 9.86 22.85 -2.40
N ILE A 164 10.17 24.15 -2.36
CA ILE A 164 11.25 24.71 -3.16
C ILE A 164 12.40 25.11 -2.21
N ARG A 165 13.57 24.56 -2.48
CA ARG A 165 14.79 24.91 -1.79
C ARG A 165 15.59 25.88 -2.66
N LEU A 166 15.88 27.07 -2.12
CA LEU A 166 16.63 28.09 -2.82
C LEU A 166 17.89 28.44 -2.03
N THR A 167 18.99 28.68 -2.74
CA THR A 167 20.19 29.30 -2.17
C THR A 167 20.37 30.65 -2.84
N TYR A 168 20.46 31.73 -2.06
CA TYR A 168 20.56 33.10 -2.57
C TYR A 168 21.55 33.95 -1.78
N LEU A 169 22.02 35.06 -2.40
CA LEU A 169 22.93 36.03 -1.78
C LEU A 169 22.18 36.96 -0.83
N THR A 170 22.64 37.09 0.43
CA THR A 170 21.95 37.82 1.50
C THR A 170 22.15 39.33 1.51
N GLY A 171 22.57 39.97 0.44
CA GLY A 171 22.86 41.41 0.42
C GLY A 171 21.76 42.32 -0.12
N ARG A 172 20.66 41.79 -0.72
CA ARG A 172 19.75 42.59 -1.55
C ARG A 172 18.25 42.45 -1.18
N ALA A 173 17.88 42.08 0.00
CA ALA A 173 16.47 41.86 0.41
C ALA A 173 15.68 40.96 -0.60
N LEU A 174 16.34 39.95 -1.18
CA LEU A 174 15.81 39.09 -2.22
C LEU A 174 14.61 38.24 -1.75
N LEU A 175 14.60 37.81 -0.49
CA LEU A 175 13.56 36.92 0.03
C LEU A 175 12.15 37.50 -0.16
N PRO A 176 11.84 38.77 0.13
CA PRO A 176 10.53 39.36 -0.15
C PRO A 176 10.14 39.32 -1.62
N GLN A 177 11.07 39.55 -2.55
CA GLN A 177 10.82 39.51 -4.00
C GLN A 177 10.53 38.07 -4.47
N LEU A 178 11.26 37.08 -3.95
CA LEU A 178 11.01 35.66 -4.22
C LEU A 178 9.61 35.23 -3.70
N MET A 179 9.24 35.68 -2.50
CA MET A 179 7.92 35.42 -1.93
C MET A 179 6.79 36.08 -2.75
N GLU A 180 6.99 37.30 -3.24
CA GLU A 180 6.06 38.01 -4.11
C GLU A 180 5.87 37.27 -5.44
N THR A 181 6.96 36.73 -6.01
CA THR A 181 6.90 35.93 -7.23
C THR A 181 6.08 34.65 -7.03
N CYS A 182 6.21 33.98 -5.89
CA CYS A 182 5.37 32.82 -5.54
C CYS A 182 3.89 33.20 -5.49
N THR A 183 3.56 34.30 -4.82
CA THR A 183 2.17 34.75 -4.66
C THR A 183 1.57 35.19 -6.00
N ARG A 184 2.32 35.89 -6.84
CA ARG A 184 1.91 36.31 -8.16
C ARG A 184 1.64 35.17 -9.12
N ARG A 185 2.33 34.02 -8.92
CA ARG A 185 2.13 32.75 -9.67
C ARG A 185 1.02 31.88 -9.13
N GLY A 186 0.24 32.37 -8.15
CA GLY A 186 -0.93 31.67 -7.59
C GLY A 186 -0.58 30.64 -6.51
N PHE A 187 0.60 30.79 -5.88
CA PHE A 187 1.00 29.95 -4.76
C PHE A 187 0.88 30.69 -3.43
N ARG A 188 0.26 30.05 -2.45
CA ARG A 188 0.22 30.51 -1.05
C ARG A 188 1.42 29.93 -0.29
N ILE A 189 2.07 30.77 0.48
CA ILE A 189 3.23 30.35 1.28
C ILE A 189 2.72 29.78 2.60
N LEU A 190 2.98 28.48 2.83
CA LEU A 190 2.60 27.79 4.06
C LEU A 190 3.68 27.91 5.14
N ARG A 191 4.96 27.79 4.72
CA ARG A 191 6.11 27.85 5.63
C ARG A 191 7.33 28.42 4.91
N VAL A 192 8.12 29.18 5.64
CA VAL A 192 9.43 29.68 5.24
C VAL A 192 10.43 29.30 6.33
N THR A 193 11.46 28.56 5.96
CA THR A 193 12.57 28.24 6.88
C THR A 193 13.85 28.72 6.21
N ALA A 194 14.53 29.68 6.82
CA ALA A 194 15.78 30.24 6.29
C ALA A 194 16.95 29.92 7.22
N GLU A 195 18.05 29.46 6.63
CA GLU A 195 19.31 29.14 7.30
C GLU A 195 20.46 29.88 6.64
N ARG A 196 21.29 30.54 7.44
CA ARG A 196 22.52 31.17 6.92
C ARG A 196 23.58 30.13 6.69
N LEU A 197 24.27 30.20 5.55
CA LEU A 197 25.36 29.29 5.20
C LEU A 197 26.70 29.93 5.67
N PRO A 198 27.33 29.40 6.75
CA PRO A 198 28.63 29.88 7.19
C PRO A 198 29.75 29.43 6.23
N GLY A 199 30.79 30.22 6.09
CA GLY A 199 32.04 29.81 5.42
C GLY A 199 32.17 30.13 3.93
N ARG A 200 31.30 30.98 3.35
CA ARG A 200 31.49 31.51 1.97
C ARG A 200 32.03 32.91 1.99
N THR A 201 32.79 33.24 0.95
CA THR A 201 33.34 34.60 0.72
C THR A 201 32.21 35.62 0.56
N ASP A 202 31.10 35.22 -0.08
CA ASP A 202 29.89 36.01 -0.22
C ASP A 202 28.81 35.48 0.75
N PRO A 203 28.14 36.34 1.52
CA PRO A 203 27.14 35.93 2.46
C PRO A 203 25.92 35.36 1.73
N ALA A 204 25.65 34.07 1.90
CA ALA A 204 24.54 33.34 1.27
C ALA A 204 23.63 32.76 2.34
N ALA A 205 22.34 32.59 2.00
CA ALA A 205 21.37 31.90 2.80
C ALA A 205 20.64 30.84 1.96
N ARG A 206 20.27 29.77 2.63
CA ARG A 206 19.37 28.74 2.09
C ARG A 206 17.98 28.95 2.65
N VAL A 207 16.97 28.97 1.79
CA VAL A 207 15.57 29.03 2.21
C VAL A 207 14.82 27.81 1.69
N LEU A 208 13.98 27.23 2.54
CA LEU A 208 13.01 26.22 2.20
C LEU A 208 11.64 26.88 2.20
N LEU A 209 10.99 26.91 1.06
CA LEU A 209 9.64 27.43 0.88
C LEU A 209 8.67 26.26 0.69
N ARG A 210 7.69 26.12 1.59
CA ARG A 210 6.56 25.20 1.39
C ARG A 210 5.38 26.00 0.87
N LEU A 211 4.96 25.67 -0.34
CA LEU A 211 3.98 26.43 -1.11
C LEU A 211 2.78 25.55 -1.44
N GLU A 212 1.61 26.14 -1.47
CA GLU A 212 0.35 25.50 -1.89
C GLU A 212 -0.30 26.34 -2.98
N GLY A 213 -0.62 25.74 -4.13
CA GLY A 213 -1.27 26.45 -5.22
C GLY A 213 -1.63 25.57 -6.40
N THR A 214 -2.42 26.12 -7.32
CA THR A 214 -2.87 25.46 -8.57
C THR A 214 -2.00 25.84 -9.76
N GLY A 215 -0.97 26.67 -9.56
CA GLY A 215 -0.06 27.14 -10.59
C GLY A 215 0.90 26.06 -11.09
N ASP A 216 1.60 26.36 -12.21
CA ASP A 216 2.67 25.51 -12.73
C ASP A 216 3.94 25.65 -11.86
N ALA A 217 4.21 24.66 -11.03
CA ALA A 217 5.34 24.65 -10.10
C ALA A 217 6.69 24.61 -10.83
N VAL A 218 6.78 23.99 -12.02
CA VAL A 218 8.01 23.93 -12.82
C VAL A 218 8.36 25.32 -13.34
N ARG A 219 7.38 26.05 -13.84
CA ARG A 219 7.54 27.44 -14.27
C ARG A 219 7.90 28.35 -13.10
N LEU A 220 7.26 28.18 -11.95
CA LEU A 220 7.62 28.94 -10.76
C LEU A 220 9.08 28.73 -10.38
N THR A 221 9.55 27.47 -10.33
CA THR A 221 10.93 27.13 -9.98
C THR A 221 11.91 27.74 -11.00
N SER A 222 11.58 27.70 -12.28
CA SER A 222 12.38 28.34 -13.32
C SER A 222 12.48 29.86 -13.13
N ASP A 223 11.36 30.54 -12.83
CA ASP A 223 11.36 31.98 -12.59
C ASP A 223 12.18 32.35 -11.35
N LEU A 224 12.09 31.56 -10.30
CA LEU A 224 12.86 31.77 -9.08
C LEU A 224 14.35 31.53 -9.32
N PHE A 225 14.73 30.56 -10.14
CA PHE A 225 16.13 30.28 -10.51
C PHE A 225 16.75 31.43 -11.32
N HIS A 226 15.98 32.05 -12.22
CA HIS A 226 16.45 33.16 -13.04
C HIS A 226 16.44 34.52 -12.31
N ALA A 227 15.98 34.57 -11.06
CA ALA A 227 16.00 35.81 -10.28
C ALA A 227 17.44 36.17 -9.93
N GLU A 228 17.80 37.47 -10.15
CA GLU A 228 19.16 37.98 -9.93
C GLU A 228 19.61 37.81 -8.47
N GLY A 229 20.63 37.02 -8.24
CA GLY A 229 21.18 36.73 -6.90
C GLY A 229 20.74 35.37 -6.33
N VAL A 230 19.96 34.58 -7.05
CA VAL A 230 19.72 33.17 -6.73
C VAL A 230 20.87 32.34 -7.29
N LEU A 231 21.44 31.49 -6.47
CA LEU A 231 22.62 30.66 -6.81
C LEU A 231 22.19 29.23 -7.18
N ASP A 232 21.09 28.76 -6.60
CA ASP A 232 20.60 27.40 -6.79
C ASP A 232 19.10 27.33 -6.43
N ALA A 233 18.34 26.50 -7.18
CA ALA A 233 16.94 26.25 -6.94
C ALA A 233 16.62 24.78 -7.22
N ASP A 234 16.16 24.07 -6.20
CA ASP A 234 15.73 22.68 -6.28
C ASP A 234 14.28 22.55 -5.84
N MET A 235 13.50 21.79 -6.61
CA MET A 235 12.09 21.55 -6.32
C MET A 235 11.88 20.11 -5.94
N ASN A 236 11.29 19.91 -4.77
CA ASN A 236 10.72 18.63 -4.37
C ASN A 236 9.20 18.78 -4.37
N VAL A 237 8.51 18.04 -5.22
CA VAL A 237 7.07 17.89 -5.05
C VAL A 237 6.92 17.12 -3.74
N ALA A 238 6.36 17.76 -2.72
CA ALA A 238 6.06 17.07 -1.48
C ALA A 238 5.10 15.93 -1.87
N ALA A 239 5.62 14.70 -1.94
CA ALA A 239 4.75 13.55 -2.01
C ALA A 239 3.86 13.65 -0.79
N GLU A 240 2.54 13.66 -1.02
CA GLU A 240 1.59 13.46 0.08
C GLU A 240 2.11 12.26 0.84
N GLU A 241 2.50 12.47 2.09
CA GLU A 241 2.95 11.42 2.98
C GLU A 241 1.75 10.52 3.24
N GLU A 242 1.57 9.47 2.35
CA GLU A 242 0.67 8.33 2.59
C GLU A 242 1.24 7.38 3.66
#